data_cbbfa17c66c3ce659f934f2661398a1a
#
_entry.id   cbbfa17c66c3ce659f934f2661398a1a
#
_cell.length_a   1.000
_cell.length_b   1.000
_cell.length_c   1.000
_cell.angle_alpha   90.00
_cell.angle_beta   90.00
_cell.angle_gamma   90.00
#
_symmetry.space_group_name_H-M   'P 1'
#
loop_
_entity.id
_entity.type
_entity.pdbx_description
1 polymer ?
#
loop_
_entity_poly.entity_id
_entity_poly.type
_entity_poly.pdbx_seq_one_letter_code
_entity_poly.pdbx_strand_id
1 'polypeptide(L)'
;MAWHVYILENESGRFYVGSTGRPPEVRLAEHNNGLNRWTRAHGPWRLAYLEAYEDKHSALARERFLKTGIGRRVRDELVASVQKQVADSQSG
;
A
#
# COMPACT_ATOMS: atom_id res chain seq x y z
N MET A 1 -0.87 -7.18 -18.57
CA MET A 1 -0.51 -7.46 -17.17
C MET A 1 -1.03 -6.35 -16.29
N ALA A 2 -1.51 -6.70 -15.11
CA ALA A 2 -2.08 -5.71 -14.21
C ALA A 2 -1.00 -4.89 -13.51
N TRP A 3 -1.28 -3.62 -13.31
CA TRP A 3 -0.55 -2.74 -12.43
C TRP A 3 -1.29 -2.64 -11.11
N HIS A 4 -0.55 -2.41 -10.05
CA HIS A 4 -1.15 -2.32 -8.71
C HIS A 4 -0.69 -1.07 -8.00
N VAL A 5 -1.61 -0.48 -7.24
CA VAL A 5 -1.27 0.51 -6.20
C VAL A 5 -1.36 -0.22 -4.88
N TYR A 6 -0.35 -0.08 -4.06
CA TYR A 6 -0.28 -0.75 -2.78
C TYR A 6 -0.02 0.25 -1.66
N ILE A 7 -0.54 -0.08 -0.49
CA ILE A 7 -0.27 0.69 0.73
C ILE A 7 0.38 -0.26 1.72
N LEU A 8 1.57 0.10 2.18
CA LEU A 8 2.29 -0.63 3.21
C LEU A 8 2.12 0.10 4.54
N GLU A 9 2.09 -0.65 5.62
CA GLU A 9 2.01 -0.10 6.97
C GLU A 9 3.10 -0.72 7.83
N ASN A 10 3.75 0.09 8.68
CA ASN A 10 4.74 -0.40 9.62
C ASN A 10 4.15 -0.48 11.04
N GLU A 11 4.94 -0.92 11.99
CA GLU A 11 4.52 -1.09 13.38
C GLU A 11 4.15 0.23 14.06
N SER A 12 4.73 1.34 13.60
CA SER A 12 4.45 2.66 14.15
C SER A 12 3.20 3.30 13.57
N GLY A 13 2.50 2.62 12.66
CA GLY A 13 1.32 3.16 12.01
C GLY A 13 1.61 4.12 10.87
N ARG A 14 2.84 4.13 10.35
CA ARG A 14 3.18 4.91 9.16
C ARG A 14 2.84 4.15 7.91
N PHE A 15 2.53 4.89 6.85
CA PHE A 15 2.14 4.30 5.57
C PHE A 15 3.13 4.66 4.47
N TYR A 16 3.28 3.75 3.53
CA TYR A 16 4.00 3.99 2.28
C TYR A 16 3.08 3.60 1.13
N VAL A 17 2.90 4.51 0.18
CA VAL A 17 2.07 4.29 -1.01
C VAL A 17 2.99 4.16 -2.22
N GLY A 18 2.79 3.11 -3.00
CA GLY A 18 3.55 2.90 -4.22
C GLY A 18 2.73 2.24 -5.30
N SER A 19 3.33 2.07 -6.47
CA SER A 19 2.72 1.34 -7.57
C SER A 19 3.75 0.41 -8.20
N THR A 20 3.28 -0.67 -8.81
CA THR A 20 4.17 -1.68 -9.39
C THR A 20 3.49 -2.43 -10.52
N GLY A 21 4.26 -2.77 -11.55
CA GLY A 21 3.82 -3.70 -12.61
C GLY A 21 4.25 -5.13 -12.31
N ARG A 22 4.97 -5.37 -11.22
CA ARG A 22 5.40 -6.70 -10.76
C ARG A 22 4.47 -7.19 -9.65
N PRO A 23 4.52 -8.47 -9.29
CA PRO A 23 3.68 -8.97 -8.20
C PRO A 23 3.88 -8.15 -6.92
N PRO A 24 2.79 -7.76 -6.24
CA PRO A 24 2.89 -6.93 -5.03
C PRO A 24 3.73 -7.55 -3.92
N GLU A 25 3.68 -8.86 -3.75
CA GLU A 25 4.47 -9.57 -2.74
C GLU A 25 5.98 -9.48 -3.01
N VAL A 26 6.38 -9.41 -4.28
CA VAL A 26 7.79 -9.20 -4.64
C VAL A 26 8.21 -7.79 -4.22
N ARG A 27 7.37 -6.81 -4.49
CA ARG A 27 7.65 -5.42 -4.15
C ARG A 27 7.71 -5.22 -2.63
N LEU A 28 6.80 -5.88 -1.90
CA LEU A 28 6.83 -5.87 -0.43
C LEU A 28 8.16 -6.43 0.10
N ALA A 29 8.60 -7.55 -0.44
CA ALA A 29 9.88 -8.15 -0.05
C ALA A 29 11.04 -7.21 -0.34
N GLU A 30 11.03 -6.52 -1.48
CA GLU A 30 12.07 -5.56 -1.83
C GLU A 30 12.13 -4.41 -0.82
N HIS A 31 10.99 -3.87 -0.41
CA HIS A 31 10.96 -2.81 0.60
C HIS A 31 11.49 -3.30 1.94
N ASN A 32 11.13 -4.51 2.36
CA ASN A 32 11.61 -5.09 3.61
C ASN A 32 13.09 -5.43 3.56
N ASN A 33 13.62 -5.66 2.35
CA ASN A 33 15.05 -5.94 2.16
C ASN A 33 15.88 -4.68 1.88
N GLY A 34 15.28 -3.49 2.03
CA GLY A 34 16.01 -2.25 1.95
C GLY A 34 16.15 -1.65 0.57
N LEU A 35 15.15 -1.86 -0.31
CA LEU A 35 15.16 -1.35 -1.67
C LEU A 35 15.40 0.16 -1.73
N ASN A 36 14.75 0.94 -0.86
CA ASN A 36 15.05 2.35 -0.78
C ASN A 36 15.35 2.74 0.68
N ARG A 37 16.03 3.87 0.82
CA ARG A 37 16.53 4.32 2.12
C ARG A 37 15.42 4.53 3.13
N TRP A 38 14.32 5.16 2.70
CA TRP A 38 13.25 5.50 3.62
C TRP A 38 12.51 4.25 4.12
N THR A 39 12.13 3.34 3.22
CA THR A 39 11.43 2.12 3.63
C THR A 39 12.33 1.22 4.46
N ARG A 40 13.65 1.19 4.17
CA ARG A 40 14.60 0.43 4.98
C ARG A 40 14.65 0.95 6.42
N ALA A 41 14.62 2.28 6.58
CA ALA A 41 14.74 2.91 7.90
C ALA A 41 13.49 2.73 8.75
N HIS A 42 12.32 2.49 8.13
CA HIS A 42 11.02 2.48 8.81
C HIS A 42 10.33 1.11 8.80
N GLY A 43 10.98 0.09 8.25
CA GLY A 43 10.44 -1.26 8.26
C GLY A 43 10.48 -1.93 9.63
N PRO A 44 9.94 -3.15 9.75
CA PRO A 44 9.37 -3.94 8.64
C PRO A 44 7.99 -3.45 8.23
N TRP A 45 7.64 -3.77 6.98
CA TRP A 45 6.39 -3.35 6.36
C TRP A 45 5.48 -4.55 6.11
N ARG A 46 4.18 -4.30 6.16
CA ARG A 46 3.17 -5.28 5.75
C ARG A 46 2.27 -4.65 4.69
N LEU A 47 1.68 -5.49 3.85
CA LEU A 47 0.73 -5.03 2.84
C LEU A 47 -0.61 -4.76 3.52
N ALA A 48 -1.03 -3.48 3.55
CA ALA A 48 -2.26 -3.08 4.22
C ALA A 48 -3.43 -2.91 3.26
N TYR A 49 -3.16 -2.63 1.97
CA TYR A 49 -4.20 -2.40 0.99
C TYR A 49 -3.65 -2.55 -0.42
N LEU A 50 -4.48 -3.00 -1.35
CA LEU A 50 -4.08 -3.26 -2.73
C LEU A 50 -5.21 -2.92 -3.69
N GLU A 51 -4.88 -2.23 -4.80
CA GLU A 51 -5.80 -1.95 -5.90
C GLU A 51 -5.16 -2.41 -7.21
N ALA A 52 -5.96 -2.91 -8.13
CA ALA A 52 -5.48 -3.31 -9.45
C ALA A 52 -5.94 -2.32 -10.52
N TYR A 53 -5.07 -2.08 -11.49
CA TYR A 53 -5.33 -1.22 -12.64
C TYR A 53 -4.86 -1.91 -13.91
N GLU A 54 -5.51 -1.62 -15.03
CA GLU A 54 -5.14 -2.22 -16.31
C GLU A 54 -3.82 -1.67 -16.86
N ASP A 55 -3.51 -0.40 -16.53
CA ASP A 55 -2.33 0.26 -17.10
C ASP A 55 -1.55 1.04 -16.06
N LYS A 56 -0.29 1.31 -16.41
CA LYS A 56 0.64 2.04 -15.56
C LYS A 56 0.17 3.46 -15.27
N HIS A 57 -0.36 4.14 -16.28
CA HIS A 57 -0.75 5.54 -16.16
C HIS A 57 -1.82 5.73 -15.08
N SER A 58 -2.85 4.89 -15.09
CA SER A 58 -3.92 4.94 -14.09
C SER A 58 -3.39 4.65 -12.69
N ALA A 59 -2.51 3.65 -12.56
CA ALA A 59 -1.91 3.31 -11.27
C ALA A 59 -1.08 4.48 -10.72
N LEU A 60 -0.26 5.11 -11.55
CA LEU A 60 0.57 6.25 -11.14
C LEU A 60 -0.28 7.44 -10.72
N ALA A 61 -1.38 7.70 -11.44
CA ALA A 61 -2.29 8.80 -11.09
C ALA A 61 -2.92 8.57 -9.71
N ARG A 62 -3.32 7.33 -9.43
CA ARG A 62 -3.89 6.97 -8.13
C ARG A 62 -2.86 7.09 -7.01
N GLU A 63 -1.64 6.62 -7.26
CA GLU A 63 -0.55 6.74 -6.29
C GLU A 63 -0.31 8.20 -5.93
N ARG A 64 -0.24 9.08 -6.93
CA ARG A 64 -0.05 10.51 -6.69
C ARG A 64 -1.17 11.11 -5.88
N PHE A 65 -2.42 10.74 -6.21
CA PHE A 65 -3.58 11.22 -5.46
C PHE A 65 -3.51 10.83 -3.99
N LEU A 66 -3.17 9.58 -3.70
CA LEU A 66 -3.13 9.08 -2.31
C LEU A 66 -2.01 9.73 -1.48
N LYS A 67 -1.07 10.41 -2.14
CA LYS A 67 0.01 11.16 -1.47
C LYS A 67 -0.34 12.64 -1.25
N THR A 68 -1.47 13.12 -1.78
CA THR A 68 -1.95 14.49 -1.52
C THR A 68 -2.60 14.58 -0.13
N GLY A 69 -2.85 15.81 0.34
CA GLY A 69 -3.49 16.02 1.64
C GLY A 69 -4.85 15.34 1.74
N ILE A 70 -5.71 15.52 0.72
CA ILE A 70 -7.03 14.87 0.68
C ILE A 70 -6.87 13.37 0.50
N GLY A 71 -5.95 12.95 -0.37
CA GLY A 71 -5.71 11.55 -0.65
C GLY A 71 -5.21 10.77 0.56
N ARG A 72 -4.52 11.42 1.49
CA ARG A 72 -4.08 10.76 2.73
C ARG A 72 -5.25 10.35 3.61
N ARG A 73 -6.32 11.13 3.61
CA ARG A 73 -7.55 10.76 4.31
C ARG A 73 -8.20 9.54 3.67
N VAL A 74 -8.24 9.53 2.34
CA VAL A 74 -8.75 8.38 1.58
C VAL A 74 -7.89 7.14 1.88
N ARG A 75 -6.57 7.29 1.88
CA ARG A 75 -5.63 6.22 2.22
C ARG A 75 -5.97 5.61 3.59
N ASP A 76 -6.14 6.45 4.59
CA ASP A 76 -6.42 6.01 5.96
C ASP A 76 -7.76 5.27 6.04
N GLU A 77 -8.77 5.76 5.32
CA GLU A 77 -10.08 5.13 5.27
C GLU A 77 -10.03 3.76 4.58
N LEU A 78 -9.24 3.66 3.49
CA LEU A 78 -9.09 2.39 2.77
C LEU A 78 -8.44 1.33 3.66
N VAL A 79 -7.38 1.68 4.37
CA VAL A 79 -6.70 0.76 5.27
C VAL A 79 -7.62 0.36 6.42
N ALA A 80 -8.33 1.31 7.02
CA ALA A 80 -9.27 1.03 8.10
C ALA A 80 -10.39 0.10 7.65
N SER A 81 -10.87 0.26 6.42
CA SER A 81 -11.91 -0.59 5.85
C SER A 81 -11.47 -2.03 5.73
N VAL A 82 -10.23 -2.27 5.28
CA VAL A 82 -9.68 -3.63 5.18
C VAL A 82 -9.54 -4.26 6.57
N GLN A 83 -9.02 -3.52 7.53
CA GLN A 83 -8.85 -3.99 8.90
C GLN A 83 -10.20 -4.36 9.53
N LYS A 84 -11.22 -3.56 9.26
CA LYS A 84 -12.57 -3.83 9.74
C LYS A 84 -13.14 -5.12 9.15
N GLN A 85 -12.94 -5.35 7.85
CA GLN A 85 -13.40 -6.56 7.18
C GLN A 85 -12.75 -7.81 7.76
N VAL A 86 -11.45 -7.74 8.04
CA VAL A 86 -10.71 -8.85 8.65
C VAL A 86 -11.25 -9.14 10.05
N ALA A 87 -11.48 -8.10 10.86
CA ALA A 87 -12.02 -8.25 12.21
C ALA A 87 -13.42 -8.86 12.18
N ASP A 88 -14.29 -8.40 11.27
CA ASP A 88 -15.64 -8.94 11.12
C ASP A 88 -15.62 -10.41 10.69
N SER A 89 -14.69 -10.79 9.82
CA SER A 89 -14.52 -12.17 9.38
C SER A 89 -14.07 -13.07 10.51
N GLN A 90 -13.25 -12.59 11.42
CA GLN A 90 -12.74 -13.34 12.55
C GLN A 90 -13.76 -13.48 13.67
N SER A 91 -14.67 -12.55 13.78
CA SER A 91 -15.67 -12.54 14.86
C SER A 91 -16.90 -13.37 14.53
N GLY A 92 -17.03 -13.82 13.31
CA GLY A 92 -18.12 -14.67 12.88
C GLY A 92 -17.82 -16.13 13.13
#